data_e14aba6f0206085e571a4a61c396c586
#
_entry.id   e14aba6f0206085e571a4a61c396c586
#
_cell.length_a   1.000
_cell.length_b   1.000
_cell.length_c   1.000
_cell.angle_alpha   90.00
_cell.angle_beta   90.00
_cell.angle_gamma   90.00
#
_symmetry.space_group_name_H-M   'P 1'
#
loop_
_entity.id
_entity.type
_entity.pdbx_description
1 polymer ?
#
loop_
_entity_poly.entity_id
_entity_poly.type
_entity_poly.pdbx_seq_one_letter_code
_entity_poly.pdbx_strand_id
1 'polypeptide(L)'
;KKIFLTLILSFAILSCETTTSSADPDGRSLIDPTEMIEIATAFNNALNTGDIEMAASMLDEDAGWSFPNGVNVEGKEAVVALLENVNQIWTTIDQSSGEDTAYLGVTGGDEGEEWKALLSWGEATYANDSKSVTVPYHQVTWFTDDNLIGWISGLYDRTELVASYDDDPIK
;
A
#
# COMPACT_ATOMS: atom_id res chain seq x y z
N LYS A 1 -23.71 49.64 50.56
CA LYS A 1 -23.18 48.26 50.50
C LYS A 1 -23.54 47.70 49.15
N LYS A 2 -22.57 47.58 48.24
CA LYS A 2 -22.75 46.99 46.91
C LYS A 2 -22.26 45.55 47.03
N ILE A 3 -23.14 44.58 46.79
CA ILE A 3 -22.83 43.18 46.73
C ILE A 3 -22.41 42.90 45.28
N PHE A 4 -21.13 42.54 45.09
CA PHE A 4 -20.60 42.05 43.81
C PHE A 4 -20.93 40.57 43.69
N LEU A 5 -21.84 40.25 42.78
CA LEU A 5 -22.17 38.86 42.43
C LEU A 5 -21.22 38.44 41.33
N THR A 6 -20.19 37.66 41.69
CA THR A 6 -19.22 37.09 40.74
C THR A 6 -19.83 35.83 40.13
N LEU A 7 -20.24 35.93 38.86
CA LEU A 7 -20.74 34.80 38.09
C LEU A 7 -19.53 33.99 37.56
N ILE A 8 -19.26 32.86 38.20
CA ILE A 8 -18.27 31.91 37.72
C ILE A 8 -18.90 31.14 36.57
N LEU A 9 -18.49 31.49 35.33
CA LEU A 9 -18.87 30.77 34.13
C LEU A 9 -17.95 29.53 34.01
N SER A 10 -18.45 28.39 34.47
CA SER A 10 -17.79 27.09 34.32
C SER A 10 -17.87 26.69 32.86
N PHE A 11 -16.81 26.85 32.11
CA PHE A 11 -16.63 26.22 30.80
C PHE A 11 -16.48 24.70 31.01
N ALA A 12 -17.57 23.98 30.85
CA ALA A 12 -17.49 22.55 30.60
C ALA A 12 -16.86 22.34 29.21
N ILE A 13 -15.57 22.05 29.19
CA ILE A 13 -14.92 21.51 27.99
C ILE A 13 -15.54 20.13 27.80
N LEU A 14 -16.53 20.04 26.89
CA LEU A 14 -16.90 18.74 26.35
C LEU A 14 -15.64 18.22 25.56
N SER A 15 -14.82 17.43 26.25
CA SER A 15 -13.90 16.55 25.59
C SER A 15 -14.74 15.63 24.73
N CYS A 16 -14.69 15.84 23.42
CA CYS A 16 -15.15 14.85 22.48
C CYS A 16 -14.15 13.70 22.62
N GLU A 17 -14.46 12.75 23.52
CA GLU A 17 -13.83 11.44 23.44
C GLU A 17 -14.20 10.91 22.06
N THR A 18 -13.21 10.88 21.16
CA THR A 18 -13.28 10.06 19.96
C THR A 18 -13.54 8.65 20.47
N THR A 19 -14.80 8.25 20.45
CA THR A 19 -15.18 6.87 20.69
C THR A 19 -14.37 6.02 19.75
N THR A 20 -13.46 5.27 20.35
CA THR A 20 -12.81 4.12 19.74
C THR A 20 -13.80 3.41 18.84
N SER A 21 -13.40 3.25 17.58
CA SER A 21 -14.00 2.43 16.56
C SER A 21 -14.80 1.29 17.18
N SER A 22 -16.11 1.26 16.96
CA SER A 22 -16.86 0.03 17.14
C SER A 22 -16.22 -0.98 16.21
N ALA A 23 -15.63 -2.05 16.76
CA ALA A 23 -15.16 -3.15 15.95
C ALA A 23 -16.28 -3.57 15.00
N ASP A 24 -15.97 -3.67 13.71
CA ASP A 24 -16.87 -4.27 12.72
C ASP A 24 -17.27 -5.66 13.27
N PRO A 25 -18.54 -6.10 13.11
CA PRO A 25 -18.95 -7.44 13.47
C PRO A 25 -18.06 -8.55 12.90
N ASP A 26 -17.31 -8.27 11.83
CA ASP A 26 -16.35 -9.17 11.19
C ASP A 26 -14.91 -9.00 11.72
N GLY A 27 -14.71 -8.35 12.88
CA GLY A 27 -13.39 -8.18 13.51
C GLY A 27 -12.46 -7.16 12.82
N ARG A 28 -12.93 -6.46 11.77
CA ARG A 28 -12.11 -5.48 11.04
C ARG A 28 -12.00 -4.16 11.80
N SER A 29 -10.84 -3.55 11.77
CA SER A 29 -10.59 -2.23 12.37
C SER A 29 -9.51 -1.46 11.63
N LEU A 30 -9.52 -0.12 11.85
CA LEU A 30 -8.44 0.75 11.37
C LEU A 30 -7.26 0.65 12.36
N ILE A 31 -6.06 0.62 11.79
CA ILE A 31 -4.80 0.65 12.56
C ILE A 31 -3.90 1.77 12.07
N ASP A 32 -2.92 2.12 12.88
CA ASP A 32 -1.86 3.06 12.49
C ASP A 32 -1.08 2.48 11.30
N PRO A 33 -1.05 3.16 10.12
CA PRO A 33 -0.39 2.64 8.95
C PRO A 33 1.11 2.98 8.89
N THR A 34 1.68 3.71 9.85
CA THR A 34 3.01 4.33 9.75
C THR A 34 4.09 3.32 9.36
N GLU A 35 4.20 2.20 10.06
CA GLU A 35 5.22 1.17 9.79
C GLU A 35 5.01 0.52 8.40
N MET A 36 3.77 0.22 8.04
CA MET A 36 3.44 -0.36 6.73
C MET A 36 3.76 0.62 5.58
N ILE A 37 3.53 1.92 5.79
CA ILE A 37 3.90 2.97 4.81
C ILE A 37 5.41 3.03 4.62
N GLU A 38 6.19 2.94 5.70
CA GLU A 38 7.66 2.93 5.63
C GLU A 38 8.17 1.76 4.80
N ILE A 39 7.64 0.55 5.04
CA ILE A 39 8.02 -0.66 4.30
C ILE A 39 7.60 -0.56 2.82
N ALA A 40 6.35 -0.17 2.55
CA ALA A 40 5.84 -0.02 1.19
C ALA A 40 6.63 1.05 0.42
N THR A 41 6.99 2.16 1.07
CA THR A 41 7.81 3.21 0.47
C THR A 41 9.23 2.72 0.17
N ALA A 42 9.85 1.96 1.09
CA ALA A 42 11.17 1.38 0.86
C ALA A 42 11.15 0.38 -0.30
N PHE A 43 10.11 -0.47 -0.38
CA PHE A 43 9.91 -1.40 -1.48
C PHE A 43 9.75 -0.67 -2.83
N ASN A 44 8.88 0.35 -2.88
CA ASN A 44 8.68 1.15 -4.10
C ASN A 44 9.95 1.89 -4.53
N ASN A 45 10.73 2.41 -3.59
CA ASN A 45 12.03 3.04 -3.87
C ASN A 45 13.04 2.04 -4.44
N ALA A 46 13.07 0.81 -3.93
CA ALA A 46 13.91 -0.25 -4.46
C ALA A 46 13.52 -0.60 -5.92
N LEU A 47 12.23 -0.68 -6.23
CA LEU A 47 11.74 -0.88 -7.61
C LEU A 47 12.11 0.30 -8.52
N ASN A 48 11.96 1.54 -8.04
CA ASN A 48 12.27 2.75 -8.81
C ASN A 48 13.76 2.86 -9.15
N THR A 49 14.63 2.34 -8.29
CA THR A 49 16.09 2.33 -8.50
C THR A 49 16.60 1.06 -9.15
N GLY A 50 15.74 0.07 -9.40
CA GLY A 50 16.11 -1.22 -9.94
C GLY A 50 16.88 -2.12 -8.96
N ASP A 51 16.81 -1.82 -7.66
CA ASP A 51 17.42 -2.64 -6.61
C ASP A 51 16.51 -3.81 -6.24
N ILE A 52 16.48 -4.80 -7.14
CA ILE A 52 15.61 -5.98 -6.97
C ILE A 52 16.03 -6.82 -5.76
N GLU A 53 17.30 -6.83 -5.39
CA GLU A 53 17.78 -7.55 -4.19
C GLU A 53 17.18 -6.91 -2.92
N MET A 54 17.18 -5.58 -2.82
CA MET A 54 16.54 -4.87 -1.72
C MET A 54 15.03 -5.11 -1.71
N ALA A 55 14.34 -5.03 -2.86
CA ALA A 55 12.92 -5.33 -2.94
C ALA A 55 12.61 -6.76 -2.48
N ALA A 56 13.39 -7.75 -2.94
CA ALA A 56 13.26 -9.15 -2.55
C ALA A 56 13.45 -9.37 -1.04
N SER A 57 14.33 -8.60 -0.38
CA SER A 57 14.55 -8.72 1.07
C SER A 57 13.33 -8.38 1.92
N MET A 58 12.37 -7.61 1.37
CA MET A 58 11.13 -7.21 2.02
C MET A 58 9.95 -8.16 1.75
N LEU A 59 10.13 -9.17 0.87
CA LEU A 59 9.11 -10.16 0.55
C LEU A 59 9.20 -11.36 1.49
N ASP A 60 8.04 -11.87 1.92
CA ASP A 60 7.92 -13.18 2.54
C ASP A 60 8.25 -14.31 1.53
N GLU A 61 8.66 -15.49 2.01
CA GLU A 61 8.98 -16.63 1.14
C GLU A 61 7.75 -17.11 0.33
N ASP A 62 6.55 -16.97 0.90
CA ASP A 62 5.28 -17.31 0.27
C ASP A 62 4.60 -16.09 -0.38
N ALA A 63 5.35 -14.98 -0.56
CA ALA A 63 4.81 -13.76 -1.12
C ALA A 63 4.16 -13.97 -2.49
N GLY A 64 3.07 -13.23 -2.76
CA GLY A 64 2.40 -13.28 -4.04
C GLY A 64 1.95 -11.93 -4.55
N TRP A 65 1.58 -11.89 -5.84
CA TRP A 65 1.09 -10.69 -6.49
C TRP A 65 -0.09 -11.00 -7.42
N SER A 66 -1.23 -10.33 -7.17
CA SER A 66 -2.42 -10.37 -8.03
C SER A 66 -2.48 -9.16 -8.94
N PHE A 67 -2.75 -9.38 -10.21
CA PHE A 67 -2.84 -8.35 -11.24
C PHE A 67 -4.29 -8.13 -11.72
N PRO A 68 -4.60 -6.93 -12.29
CA PRO A 68 -5.96 -6.59 -12.72
C PRO A 68 -6.57 -7.51 -13.79
N ASN A 69 -5.75 -8.27 -14.52
CA ASN A 69 -6.19 -9.26 -15.51
C ASN A 69 -6.52 -10.64 -14.92
N GLY A 70 -6.46 -10.78 -13.58
CA GLY A 70 -6.74 -12.02 -12.89
C GLY A 70 -5.54 -12.99 -12.81
N VAL A 71 -4.37 -12.59 -13.31
CA VAL A 71 -3.13 -13.37 -13.14
C VAL A 71 -2.63 -13.23 -11.71
N ASN A 72 -2.23 -14.33 -11.11
CA ASN A 72 -1.51 -14.38 -9.83
C ASN A 72 -0.12 -14.95 -10.05
N VAL A 73 0.86 -14.34 -9.38
CA VAL A 73 2.23 -14.85 -9.28
C VAL A 73 2.45 -15.24 -7.83
N GLU A 74 2.84 -16.46 -7.57
CA GLU A 74 2.93 -17.04 -6.23
C GLU A 74 4.35 -17.51 -5.91
N GLY A 75 4.81 -17.20 -4.70
CA GLY A 75 6.14 -17.47 -4.20
C GLY A 75 7.14 -16.36 -4.53
N LYS A 76 7.99 -16.04 -3.56
CA LYS A 76 9.01 -14.99 -3.65
C LYS A 76 9.87 -15.09 -4.91
N GLU A 77 10.37 -16.30 -5.24
CA GLU A 77 11.21 -16.52 -6.41
C GLU A 77 10.50 -16.10 -7.71
N ALA A 78 9.21 -16.43 -7.85
CA ALA A 78 8.42 -16.06 -9.02
C ALA A 78 8.13 -14.58 -9.08
N VAL A 79 7.84 -13.94 -7.92
CA VAL A 79 7.65 -12.48 -7.83
C VAL A 79 8.94 -11.75 -8.20
N VAL A 80 10.09 -12.18 -7.70
CA VAL A 80 11.40 -11.59 -8.02
C VAL A 80 11.70 -11.71 -9.52
N ALA A 81 11.49 -12.89 -10.12
CA ALA A 81 11.69 -13.09 -11.55
C ALA A 81 10.79 -12.16 -12.40
N LEU A 82 9.55 -11.93 -11.96
CA LEU A 82 8.67 -10.95 -12.58
C LEU A 82 9.22 -9.53 -12.46
N LEU A 83 9.66 -9.11 -11.27
CA LEU A 83 10.22 -7.78 -11.03
C LEU A 83 11.46 -7.53 -11.90
N GLU A 84 12.35 -8.52 -12.05
CA GLU A 84 13.50 -8.46 -12.94
C GLU A 84 13.06 -8.24 -14.40
N ASN A 85 12.05 -8.98 -14.88
CA ASN A 85 11.54 -8.83 -16.23
C ASN A 85 10.92 -7.44 -16.45
N VAL A 86 10.10 -6.96 -15.51
CA VAL A 86 9.47 -5.64 -15.61
C VAL A 86 10.52 -4.53 -15.56
N ASN A 87 11.56 -4.67 -14.73
CA ASN A 87 12.65 -3.70 -14.64
C ASN A 87 13.54 -3.64 -15.88
N GLN A 88 13.62 -4.73 -16.68
CA GLN A 88 14.27 -4.71 -17.99
C GLN A 88 13.51 -3.88 -19.03
N ILE A 89 12.18 -3.76 -18.88
CA ILE A 89 11.33 -2.98 -19.78
C ILE A 89 11.26 -1.53 -19.32
N TRP A 90 11.09 -1.30 -18.02
CA TRP A 90 10.93 0.00 -17.40
C TRP A 90 12.10 0.31 -16.48
N THR A 91 12.94 1.28 -16.85
CA THR A 91 14.08 1.72 -16.04
C THR A 91 13.67 2.57 -14.83
N THR A 92 12.43 3.03 -14.84
CA THR A 92 11.79 3.75 -13.74
C THR A 92 10.42 3.15 -13.47
N ILE A 93 10.17 2.80 -12.22
CA ILE A 93 8.86 2.37 -11.72
C ILE A 93 8.59 3.17 -10.46
N ASP A 94 7.97 4.34 -10.61
CA ASP A 94 7.70 5.26 -9.51
C ASP A 94 6.22 5.21 -9.13
N GLN A 95 5.92 4.55 -8.03
CA GLN A 95 4.58 4.47 -7.44
C GLN A 95 4.30 5.61 -6.43
N SER A 96 5.23 6.52 -6.24
CA SER A 96 5.09 7.68 -5.36
C SER A 96 5.01 8.99 -6.14
N SER A 97 4.88 8.93 -7.47
CA SER A 97 4.95 10.10 -8.35
C SER A 97 3.78 11.09 -8.18
N GLY A 98 2.73 10.74 -7.45
CA GLY A 98 1.66 11.65 -7.07
C GLY A 98 1.88 12.24 -5.67
N GLU A 99 1.88 13.58 -5.55
CA GLU A 99 1.95 14.26 -4.24
C GLU A 99 0.80 13.89 -3.29
N ASP A 100 -0.25 13.22 -3.81
CA ASP A 100 -1.52 12.93 -3.12
C ASP A 100 -1.75 11.42 -2.89
N THR A 101 -0.70 10.61 -2.67
CA THR A 101 -0.91 9.21 -2.31
C THR A 101 -1.62 9.11 -0.95
N ALA A 102 -2.82 8.54 -0.95
CA ALA A 102 -3.59 8.29 0.27
C ALA A 102 -3.35 6.87 0.77
N TYR A 103 -3.28 6.72 2.10
CA TYR A 103 -3.05 5.45 2.76
C TYR A 103 -4.09 5.16 3.83
N LEU A 104 -4.42 3.88 4.01
CA LEU A 104 -5.29 3.40 5.07
C LEU A 104 -4.78 2.06 5.60
N GLY A 105 -4.46 1.99 6.88
CA GLY A 105 -4.10 0.74 7.56
C GLY A 105 -5.35 0.03 8.07
N VAL A 106 -5.48 -1.24 7.78
CA VAL A 106 -6.59 -2.09 8.23
C VAL A 106 -6.07 -3.40 8.78
N THR A 107 -6.80 -3.95 9.74
CA THR A 107 -6.60 -5.29 10.26
C THR A 107 -7.94 -6.00 10.37
N GLY A 108 -7.93 -7.30 10.42
CA GLY A 108 -9.11 -8.15 10.62
C GLY A 108 -8.69 -9.59 10.77
N GLY A 109 -9.68 -10.48 10.81
CA GLY A 109 -9.49 -11.91 11.02
C GLY A 109 -10.00 -12.35 12.39
N ASP A 110 -10.14 -13.67 12.56
CA ASP A 110 -10.49 -14.30 13.82
C ASP A 110 -9.24 -14.43 14.72
N GLU A 111 -9.43 -14.68 16.01
CA GLU A 111 -8.33 -14.88 16.97
C GLU A 111 -7.39 -15.99 16.52
N GLY A 112 -6.12 -15.65 16.26
CA GLY A 112 -5.08 -16.55 15.76
C GLY A 112 -4.97 -16.65 14.23
N GLU A 113 -5.79 -15.89 13.50
CA GLU A 113 -5.75 -15.75 12.04
C GLU A 113 -5.82 -14.26 11.63
N GLU A 114 -5.30 -13.38 12.48
CA GLU A 114 -5.30 -11.95 12.23
C GLU A 114 -4.41 -11.61 11.03
N TRP A 115 -4.87 -10.64 10.25
CA TRP A 115 -4.12 -10.09 9.13
C TRP A 115 -4.07 -8.56 9.21
N LYS A 116 -3.04 -7.98 8.64
CA LYS A 116 -2.91 -6.52 8.49
C LYS A 116 -2.59 -6.16 7.04
N ALA A 117 -3.15 -5.05 6.58
CA ALA A 117 -2.96 -4.59 5.22
C ALA A 117 -2.91 -3.06 5.13
N LEU A 118 -2.15 -2.59 4.14
CA LEU A 118 -2.09 -1.20 3.71
C LEU A 118 -2.86 -1.06 2.40
N LEU A 119 -3.90 -0.23 2.41
CA LEU A 119 -4.56 0.24 1.20
C LEU A 119 -3.89 1.53 0.76
N SER A 120 -3.59 1.65 -0.53
CA SER A 120 -3.00 2.85 -1.12
C SER A 120 -3.71 3.25 -2.40
N TRP A 121 -3.85 4.56 -2.61
CA TRP A 121 -4.41 5.17 -3.81
C TRP A 121 -3.47 6.27 -4.27
N GLY A 122 -3.06 6.24 -5.53
CA GLY A 122 -2.13 7.21 -6.07
C GLY A 122 -1.94 7.02 -7.56
N GLU A 123 -0.83 7.52 -8.05
CA GLU A 123 -0.39 7.36 -9.43
C GLU A 123 0.95 6.62 -9.47
N ALA A 124 1.11 5.76 -10.48
CA ALA A 124 2.36 5.07 -10.76
C ALA A 124 2.86 5.48 -12.14
N THR A 125 4.12 5.89 -12.22
CA THR A 125 4.78 6.21 -13.48
C THR A 125 5.78 5.12 -13.84
N TYR A 126 5.60 4.58 -15.03
CA TYR A 126 6.50 3.61 -15.66
C TYR A 126 7.20 4.33 -16.81
N ALA A 127 8.53 4.39 -16.79
CA ALA A 127 9.29 5.08 -17.82
C ALA A 127 10.55 4.33 -18.25
N ASN A 128 10.92 4.53 -19.53
CA ASN A 128 12.22 4.17 -20.11
C ASN A 128 12.65 5.26 -21.10
N ASP A 129 13.75 5.07 -21.80
CA ASP A 129 14.32 6.06 -22.71
C ASP A 129 13.37 6.48 -23.84
N SER A 130 12.36 5.68 -24.17
CA SER A 130 11.47 5.89 -25.33
C SER A 130 10.03 6.24 -24.96
N LYS A 131 9.58 5.91 -23.73
CA LYS A 131 8.19 6.03 -23.33
C LYS A 131 8.04 6.30 -21.83
N SER A 132 6.98 7.04 -21.48
CA SER A 132 6.50 7.19 -20.11
C SER A 132 4.99 6.99 -20.08
N VAL A 133 4.51 6.19 -19.14
CA VAL A 133 3.10 5.91 -18.90
C VAL A 133 2.80 6.13 -17.42
N THR A 134 1.82 6.99 -17.12
CA THR A 134 1.33 7.20 -15.76
C THR A 134 -0.08 6.65 -15.65
N VAL A 135 -0.32 5.84 -14.64
CA VAL A 135 -1.63 5.22 -14.38
C VAL A 135 -2.06 5.48 -12.94
N PRO A 136 -3.32 5.87 -12.71
CA PRO A 136 -3.87 5.85 -11.38
C PRO A 136 -4.00 4.39 -10.91
N TYR A 137 -3.69 4.15 -9.63
CA TYR A 137 -3.78 2.81 -9.05
C TYR A 137 -4.48 2.81 -7.70
N HIS A 138 -5.07 1.67 -7.39
CA HIS A 138 -5.40 1.25 -6.05
C HIS A 138 -4.67 -0.05 -5.77
N GLN A 139 -3.98 -0.12 -4.63
CA GLN A 139 -3.24 -1.31 -4.22
C GLN A 139 -3.57 -1.68 -2.79
N VAL A 140 -3.65 -2.97 -2.54
CA VAL A 140 -3.68 -3.54 -1.19
C VAL A 140 -2.41 -4.36 -1.01
N THR A 141 -1.68 -4.07 0.05
CA THR A 141 -0.46 -4.81 0.43
C THR A 141 -0.71 -5.44 1.79
N TRP A 142 -0.70 -6.77 1.87
CA TRP A 142 -0.79 -7.54 3.11
C TRP A 142 0.59 -7.80 3.66
N PHE A 143 0.69 -7.73 4.99
CA PHE A 143 1.95 -7.94 5.70
C PHE A 143 1.83 -9.13 6.64
N THR A 144 2.92 -9.86 6.79
CA THR A 144 3.09 -10.92 7.81
C THR A 144 3.29 -10.29 9.19
N ASP A 145 3.28 -11.12 10.24
CA ASP A 145 3.58 -10.69 11.62
C ASP A 145 5.00 -10.13 11.74
N ASP A 146 5.94 -10.64 10.94
CA ASP A 146 7.33 -10.18 10.88
C ASP A 146 7.51 -8.92 10.03
N ASN A 147 6.41 -8.28 9.60
CA ASN A 147 6.41 -7.08 8.76
C ASN A 147 7.00 -7.28 7.35
N LEU A 148 7.02 -8.51 6.83
CA LEU A 148 7.32 -8.77 5.44
C LEU A 148 6.06 -8.61 4.58
N ILE A 149 6.26 -8.28 3.31
CA ILE A 149 5.16 -8.23 2.33
C ILE A 149 4.78 -9.67 1.96
N GLY A 150 3.58 -10.09 2.38
CA GLY A 150 3.04 -11.42 2.08
C GLY A 150 2.24 -11.46 0.78
N TRP A 151 1.50 -10.38 0.46
CA TRP A 151 0.72 -10.33 -0.79
C TRP A 151 0.53 -8.90 -1.27
N ILE A 152 0.54 -8.71 -2.58
CA ILE A 152 0.19 -7.45 -3.23
C ILE A 152 -0.97 -7.69 -4.19
N SER A 153 -1.98 -6.83 -4.16
CA SER A 153 -3.06 -6.83 -5.16
C SER A 153 -3.24 -5.43 -5.71
N GLY A 154 -3.01 -5.26 -7.01
CA GLY A 154 -3.14 -3.99 -7.68
C GLY A 154 -4.39 -3.93 -8.57
N LEU A 155 -5.07 -2.77 -8.58
CA LEU A 155 -6.17 -2.44 -9.48
C LEU A 155 -5.80 -1.17 -10.25
N TYR A 156 -5.56 -1.28 -11.53
CA TYR A 156 -5.22 -0.18 -12.45
C TYR A 156 -5.51 -0.56 -13.90
N ASP A 157 -5.63 0.45 -14.76
CA ASP A 157 -5.80 0.21 -16.21
C ASP A 157 -4.44 -0.15 -16.83
N ARG A 158 -4.33 -1.36 -17.36
CA ARG A 158 -3.12 -1.88 -18.00
C ARG A 158 -3.03 -1.56 -19.51
N THR A 159 -4.04 -0.95 -20.09
CA THR A 159 -4.15 -0.81 -21.56
C THR A 159 -2.91 -0.17 -22.17
N GLU A 160 -2.44 0.95 -21.64
CA GLU A 160 -1.25 1.63 -22.17
C GLU A 160 0.06 0.93 -21.83
N LEU A 161 0.13 0.25 -20.69
CA LEU A 161 1.28 -0.58 -20.32
C LEU A 161 1.39 -1.76 -21.29
N VAL A 162 0.31 -2.51 -21.49
CA VAL A 162 0.28 -3.67 -22.41
C VAL A 162 0.62 -3.26 -23.84
N ALA A 163 0.11 -2.11 -24.30
CA ALA A 163 0.45 -1.57 -25.62
C ALA A 163 1.94 -1.18 -25.79
N SER A 164 2.69 -1.19 -24.69
CA SER A 164 4.12 -0.82 -24.67
C SER A 164 5.05 -2.04 -24.69
N TYR A 165 4.50 -3.24 -24.53
CA TYR A 165 5.25 -4.49 -24.51
C TYR A 165 5.25 -5.15 -25.89
N ASP A 166 6.39 -5.73 -26.29
CA ASP A 166 6.42 -6.68 -27.41
C ASP A 166 5.80 -8.02 -26.96
N ASP A 167 5.97 -8.39 -25.71
CA ASP A 167 5.37 -9.54 -25.03
C ASP A 167 4.99 -9.15 -23.59
N ASP A 168 3.71 -9.25 -23.25
CA ASP A 168 3.21 -8.85 -21.91
C ASP A 168 3.82 -9.77 -20.84
N PRO A 169 4.61 -9.27 -19.88
CA PRO A 169 5.23 -10.09 -18.83
C PRO A 169 4.20 -10.66 -17.84
N ILE A 170 2.95 -10.16 -17.87
CA ILE A 170 1.87 -10.55 -16.94
C ILE A 170 0.72 -11.14 -17.75
N LYS A 171 0.78 -12.43 -18.10
CA LYS A 171 -0.21 -13.15 -18.89
C LYS A 171 -0.45 -14.58 -18.41
#